data_0347e22235f5e2062d7a8ca64c20ad3c
#
_entry.id   0347e22235f5e2062d7a8ca64c20ad3c
#
_cell.length_a   1.000
_cell.length_b   1.000
_cell.length_c   1.000
_cell.angle_alpha   90.00
_cell.angle_beta   90.00
_cell.angle_gamma   90.00
#
_symmetry.space_group_name_H-M   'P 1'
#
loop_
_entity.id
_entity.type
_entity.pdbx_description
1 polymer ?
#
loop_
_entity_poly.entity_id
_entity_poly.type
_entity_poly.pdbx_seq_one_letter_code
_entity_poly.pdbx_strand_id
1 'polypeptide(L)'
;MSLSPSLYKAYGTLYDKFSTDLFTFEDFRKTTGLGLASSLKCASLLRARGYMIIFSRSGRTRKYRLLSPEQALFAHLHMKNLGAVRQQRYVHLLVGVCMQLHRSSLGLLGVWLFGSVARGDARPNSDVDLLVAASGLKGSRSRMADVAMSPVNVGSEKIFFFRNGFVTDVSLYPMTEEELGRFYPIMLDVLDQGVIIYERGEILSRVARSMKEWLSAMRVRRVALKSGWMWLLPPDLKVGEPVGVQKTVKGIPRPS
;
A
#
# COMPACT_ATOMS: atom_id res chain seq x y z
N MET A 1 -12.49 2.00 14.89
CA MET A 1 -13.76 2.77 14.60
C MET A 1 -14.83 1.78 14.22
N SER A 2 -15.89 1.63 15.01
CA SER A 2 -17.00 0.74 14.70
C SER A 2 -17.92 1.37 13.65
N LEU A 3 -18.50 0.54 12.78
CA LEU A 3 -19.62 0.95 11.94
C LEU A 3 -20.88 1.11 12.82
N SER A 4 -21.71 2.11 12.52
CA SER A 4 -23.05 2.15 13.10
C SER A 4 -23.87 0.94 12.61
N PRO A 5 -24.88 0.47 13.35
CA PRO A 5 -25.68 -0.69 12.94
C PRO A 5 -26.26 -0.56 11.52
N SER A 6 -26.73 0.64 11.13
CA SER A 6 -27.24 0.89 9.79
C SER A 6 -26.18 0.80 8.70
N LEU A 7 -24.96 1.28 8.97
CA LEU A 7 -23.86 1.22 8.04
C LEU A 7 -23.32 -0.21 7.90
N TYR A 8 -23.31 -0.95 9.01
CA TYR A 8 -22.94 -2.38 9.01
C TYR A 8 -23.95 -3.20 8.18
N LYS A 9 -25.25 -2.96 8.38
CA LYS A 9 -26.30 -3.60 7.59
C LYS A 9 -26.13 -3.33 6.09
N ALA A 10 -25.92 -2.05 5.70
CA ALA A 10 -25.70 -1.69 4.30
C ALA A 10 -24.46 -2.37 3.71
N TYR A 11 -23.33 -2.41 4.44
CA TYR A 11 -22.12 -3.11 4.01
C TYR A 11 -22.39 -4.61 3.84
N GLY A 12 -23.02 -5.26 4.81
CA GLY A 12 -23.35 -6.69 4.77
C GLY A 12 -24.24 -7.04 3.58
N THR A 13 -25.32 -6.26 3.35
CA THR A 13 -26.22 -6.47 2.21
C THR A 13 -25.52 -6.31 0.86
N LEU A 14 -24.61 -5.34 0.74
CA LEU A 14 -23.81 -5.15 -0.47
C LEU A 14 -22.80 -6.28 -0.65
N TYR A 15 -22.14 -6.72 0.43
CA TYR A 15 -21.15 -7.77 0.37
C TYR A 15 -21.77 -9.14 0.05
N ASP A 16 -22.94 -9.42 0.59
CA ASP A 16 -23.71 -10.63 0.28
C ASP A 16 -24.06 -10.72 -1.23
N LYS A 17 -24.39 -9.58 -1.84
CA LYS A 17 -24.75 -9.54 -3.26
C LYS A 17 -23.57 -9.47 -4.22
N PHE A 18 -22.55 -8.65 -3.92
CA PHE A 18 -21.46 -8.35 -4.84
C PHE A 18 -20.14 -8.95 -4.43
N SER A 19 -20.00 -9.42 -3.18
CA SER A 19 -18.71 -9.84 -2.63
C SER A 19 -17.64 -8.75 -2.87
N THR A 20 -16.61 -9.06 -3.64
CA THR A 20 -15.57 -8.13 -4.05
C THR A 20 -15.65 -7.73 -5.53
N ASP A 21 -16.76 -7.96 -6.18
CA ASP A 21 -17.01 -7.55 -7.56
C ASP A 21 -17.36 -6.06 -7.68
N LEU A 22 -17.34 -5.57 -8.92
CA LEU A 22 -17.65 -4.18 -9.21
C LEU A 22 -19.16 -3.94 -9.24
N PHE A 23 -19.56 -2.81 -8.69
CA PHE A 23 -20.93 -2.31 -8.75
C PHE A 23 -20.96 -0.79 -8.93
N THR A 24 -22.09 -0.28 -9.43
CA THR A 24 -22.34 1.15 -9.62
C THR A 24 -23.06 1.76 -8.41
N PHE A 25 -23.18 3.08 -8.39
CA PHE A 25 -24.00 3.74 -7.36
C PHE A 25 -25.48 3.39 -7.47
N GLU A 26 -25.98 3.12 -8.68
CA GLU A 26 -27.36 2.68 -8.89
C GLU A 26 -27.58 1.27 -8.32
N ASP A 27 -26.61 0.36 -8.53
CA ASP A 27 -26.63 -0.97 -7.90
C ASP A 27 -26.61 -0.87 -6.37
N PHE A 28 -25.81 0.05 -5.83
CA PHE A 28 -25.77 0.35 -4.40
C PHE A 28 -27.16 0.71 -3.89
N ARG A 29 -27.86 1.68 -4.54
CA ARG A 29 -29.19 2.13 -4.14
C ARG A 29 -30.23 1.00 -4.21
N LYS A 30 -30.27 0.28 -5.31
CA LYS A 30 -31.19 -0.84 -5.52
C LYS A 30 -31.01 -1.93 -4.45
N THR A 31 -29.76 -2.23 -4.11
CA THR A 31 -29.43 -3.31 -3.17
C THR A 31 -29.74 -2.91 -1.73
N THR A 32 -29.42 -1.68 -1.33
CA THR A 32 -29.64 -1.23 0.05
C THR A 32 -31.06 -0.75 0.31
N GLY A 33 -31.85 -0.46 -0.73
CA GLY A 33 -33.20 0.11 -0.60
C GLY A 33 -33.23 1.53 -0.04
N LEU A 34 -32.09 2.20 0.08
CA LEU A 34 -31.98 3.54 0.67
C LEU A 34 -32.39 4.64 -0.34
N GLY A 35 -33.04 5.68 0.14
CA GLY A 35 -33.26 6.89 -0.64
C GLY A 35 -31.96 7.57 -1.04
N LEU A 36 -31.98 8.45 -2.05
CA LEU A 36 -30.82 9.07 -2.66
C LEU A 36 -29.85 9.70 -1.64
N ALA A 37 -30.35 10.57 -0.77
CA ALA A 37 -29.53 11.28 0.22
C ALA A 37 -28.86 10.32 1.21
N SER A 38 -29.63 9.32 1.71
CA SER A 38 -29.11 8.28 2.62
C SER A 38 -28.07 7.40 1.95
N SER A 39 -28.26 7.04 0.68
CA SER A 39 -27.30 6.27 -0.11
C SER A 39 -25.99 7.03 -0.32
N LEU A 40 -26.05 8.33 -0.64
CA LEU A 40 -24.86 9.18 -0.80
C LEU A 40 -24.08 9.27 0.52
N LYS A 41 -24.78 9.51 1.65
CA LYS A 41 -24.16 9.56 2.97
C LYS A 41 -23.55 8.23 3.35
N CYS A 42 -24.26 7.12 3.14
CA CYS A 42 -23.79 5.77 3.45
C CYS A 42 -22.56 5.41 2.61
N ALA A 43 -22.59 5.62 1.29
CA ALA A 43 -21.47 5.37 0.40
C ALA A 43 -20.24 6.22 0.77
N SER A 44 -20.45 7.50 1.12
CA SER A 44 -19.35 8.36 1.59
C SER A 44 -18.73 7.83 2.88
N LEU A 45 -19.53 7.39 3.85
CA LEU A 45 -19.05 6.85 5.12
C LEU A 45 -18.33 5.51 4.94
N LEU A 46 -18.83 4.58 4.11
CA LEU A 46 -18.14 3.31 3.82
C LEU A 46 -16.78 3.56 3.19
N ARG A 47 -16.67 4.54 2.30
CA ARG A 47 -15.40 4.93 1.70
C ARG A 47 -14.46 5.58 2.71
N ALA A 48 -14.94 6.56 3.47
CA ALA A 48 -14.12 7.25 4.47
C ALA A 48 -13.57 6.29 5.53
N ARG A 49 -14.28 5.20 5.79
CA ARG A 49 -13.87 4.15 6.74
C ARG A 49 -13.14 2.97 6.11
N GLY A 50 -12.81 3.03 4.80
CA GLY A 50 -11.99 2.03 4.12
C GLY A 50 -12.70 0.69 3.81
N TYR A 51 -14.01 0.61 3.93
CA TYR A 51 -14.77 -0.61 3.56
C TYR A 51 -15.09 -0.68 2.07
N MET A 52 -15.08 0.46 1.38
CA MET A 52 -15.41 0.58 -0.04
C MET A 52 -14.41 1.51 -0.73
N ILE A 53 -13.99 1.15 -1.91
CA ILE A 53 -13.09 1.93 -2.75
C ILE A 53 -13.75 2.33 -4.07
N ILE A 54 -13.22 3.35 -4.74
CA ILE A 54 -13.53 3.63 -6.15
C ILE A 54 -12.48 2.90 -6.99
N PHE A 55 -12.93 1.89 -7.75
CA PHE A 55 -12.06 1.16 -8.65
C PHE A 55 -11.79 1.95 -9.94
N SER A 56 -12.84 2.46 -10.59
CA SER A 56 -12.71 3.24 -11.83
C SER A 56 -13.75 4.34 -11.95
N ARG A 57 -13.47 5.28 -12.84
CA ARG A 57 -14.40 6.35 -13.23
C ARG A 57 -14.46 6.42 -14.75
N SER A 58 -15.66 6.48 -15.30
CA SER A 58 -15.91 6.71 -16.72
C SER A 58 -16.99 7.79 -16.84
N GLY A 59 -16.58 9.00 -17.21
CA GLY A 59 -17.46 10.17 -17.17
C GLY A 59 -18.03 10.40 -15.78
N ARG A 60 -19.36 10.41 -15.66
CA ARG A 60 -20.07 10.58 -14.38
C ARG A 60 -20.25 9.27 -13.59
N THR A 61 -20.00 8.12 -14.21
CA THR A 61 -20.19 6.82 -13.59
C THR A 61 -18.95 6.40 -12.81
N ARG A 62 -19.15 5.94 -11.57
CA ARG A 62 -18.12 5.36 -10.71
C ARG A 62 -18.44 3.89 -10.51
N LYS A 63 -17.42 3.04 -10.66
CA LYS A 63 -17.48 1.65 -10.23
C LYS A 63 -16.81 1.53 -8.87
N TYR A 64 -17.53 0.95 -7.93
CA TYR A 64 -17.09 0.71 -6.57
C TYR A 64 -16.71 -0.75 -6.38
N ARG A 65 -15.90 -1.00 -5.38
CA ARG A 65 -15.53 -2.34 -4.92
C ARG A 65 -15.47 -2.35 -3.40
N LEU A 66 -15.94 -3.41 -2.76
CA LEU A 66 -15.80 -3.60 -1.33
C LEU A 66 -14.49 -4.30 -1.01
N LEU A 67 -13.89 -3.99 0.14
CA LEU A 67 -12.96 -4.91 0.76
C LEU A 67 -13.77 -6.06 1.39
N SER A 68 -13.20 -7.27 1.43
CA SER A 68 -13.81 -8.35 2.21
C SER A 68 -13.83 -8.00 3.70
N PRO A 69 -14.69 -8.63 4.53
CA PRO A 69 -14.68 -8.39 5.98
C PRO A 69 -13.30 -8.60 6.61
N GLU A 70 -12.58 -9.64 6.17
CA GLU A 70 -11.25 -9.95 6.63
C GLU A 70 -10.23 -8.88 6.23
N GLN A 71 -10.27 -8.43 4.96
CA GLN A 71 -9.42 -7.36 4.47
C GLN A 71 -9.69 -6.03 5.17
N ALA A 72 -10.96 -5.69 5.37
CA ALA A 72 -11.33 -4.47 6.07
C ALA A 72 -10.86 -4.49 7.54
N LEU A 73 -11.01 -5.63 8.22
CA LEU A 73 -10.52 -5.80 9.59
C LEU A 73 -8.98 -5.70 9.63
N PHE A 74 -8.28 -6.41 8.76
CA PHE A 74 -6.82 -6.35 8.68
C PHE A 74 -6.31 -4.94 8.40
N ALA A 75 -6.90 -4.28 7.40
CA ALA A 75 -6.53 -2.90 7.05
C ALA A 75 -6.69 -1.95 8.24
N HIS A 76 -7.76 -2.13 9.01
CA HIS A 76 -8.06 -1.30 10.18
C HIS A 76 -7.10 -1.50 11.35
N LEU A 77 -6.67 -2.75 11.57
CA LEU A 77 -5.80 -3.11 12.69
C LEU A 77 -4.31 -2.90 12.39
N HIS A 78 -3.90 -3.08 11.14
CA HIS A 78 -2.49 -3.23 10.81
C HIS A 78 -1.98 -2.26 9.76
N MET A 79 -2.85 -1.67 8.94
CA MET A 79 -2.42 -0.77 7.87
C MET A 79 -2.65 0.70 8.22
N LYS A 80 -1.90 1.57 7.55
CA LYS A 80 -2.02 3.00 7.70
C LYS A 80 -1.91 3.71 6.35
N ASN A 81 -2.31 4.97 6.33
CA ASN A 81 -2.17 5.85 5.16
C ASN A 81 -2.81 5.33 3.85
N LEU A 82 -3.71 4.34 3.90
CA LEU A 82 -4.39 3.86 2.69
C LEU A 82 -5.18 4.96 1.98
N GLY A 83 -5.64 5.98 2.73
CA GLY A 83 -6.28 7.17 2.17
C GLY A 83 -5.35 8.04 1.32
N ALA A 84 -4.03 7.94 1.51
CA ALA A 84 -3.03 8.64 0.71
C ALA A 84 -2.77 7.94 -0.65
N VAL A 85 -3.21 6.70 -0.83
CA VAL A 85 -3.12 6.00 -2.12
C VAL A 85 -4.09 6.65 -3.10
N ARG A 86 -3.57 7.50 -3.99
CA ARG A 86 -4.37 8.33 -4.90
C ARG A 86 -5.25 7.51 -5.85
N GLN A 87 -4.72 6.41 -6.37
CA GLN A 87 -5.45 5.48 -7.22
C GLN A 87 -6.00 4.32 -6.40
N GLN A 88 -7.17 4.53 -5.81
CA GLN A 88 -7.78 3.60 -4.84
C GLN A 88 -8.03 2.18 -5.37
N ARG A 89 -8.05 1.97 -6.71
CA ARG A 89 -8.19 0.63 -7.31
C ARG A 89 -7.14 -0.37 -6.80
N TYR A 90 -5.95 0.10 -6.44
CA TYR A 90 -4.87 -0.76 -5.94
C TYR A 90 -5.01 -1.15 -4.46
N VAL A 91 -5.88 -0.50 -3.69
CA VAL A 91 -6.00 -0.74 -2.25
C VAL A 91 -6.32 -2.20 -1.93
N HIS A 92 -7.22 -2.83 -2.69
CA HIS A 92 -7.58 -4.23 -2.48
C HIS A 92 -6.37 -5.17 -2.66
N LEU A 93 -5.58 -4.97 -3.71
CA LEU A 93 -4.33 -5.69 -3.96
C LEU A 93 -3.30 -5.43 -2.85
N LEU A 94 -3.10 -4.17 -2.46
CA LEU A 94 -2.15 -3.78 -1.41
C LEU A 94 -2.50 -4.43 -0.06
N VAL A 95 -3.79 -4.44 0.30
CA VAL A 95 -4.25 -5.12 1.52
C VAL A 95 -3.98 -6.62 1.43
N GLY A 96 -4.28 -7.26 0.30
CA GLY A 96 -4.02 -8.67 0.08
C GLY A 96 -2.54 -9.05 0.24
N VAL A 97 -1.64 -8.28 -0.40
CA VAL A 97 -0.18 -8.49 -0.29
C VAL A 97 0.29 -8.31 1.15
N CYS A 98 -0.12 -7.24 1.83
CA CYS A 98 0.26 -7.01 3.23
C CYS A 98 -0.25 -8.10 4.17
N MET A 99 -1.47 -8.62 3.96
CA MET A 99 -2.01 -9.75 4.73
C MET A 99 -1.16 -11.01 4.56
N GLN A 100 -0.75 -11.35 3.34
CA GLN A 100 0.09 -12.51 3.07
C GLN A 100 1.46 -12.39 3.74
N LEU A 101 2.10 -11.24 3.56
CA LEU A 101 3.40 -10.98 4.18
C LEU A 101 3.32 -10.99 5.72
N HIS A 102 2.24 -10.42 6.28
CA HIS A 102 2.03 -10.39 7.73
C HIS A 102 1.86 -11.79 8.34
N ARG A 103 1.16 -12.68 7.63
CA ARG A 103 0.92 -14.07 8.05
C ARG A 103 2.09 -15.01 7.80
N SER A 104 3.04 -14.57 7.02
CA SER A 104 4.23 -15.36 6.72
C SER A 104 5.21 -15.39 7.89
N SER A 105 6.10 -16.38 7.87
CA SER A 105 7.22 -16.51 8.83
C SER A 105 8.36 -15.51 8.58
N LEU A 106 8.20 -14.56 7.66
CA LEU A 106 9.23 -13.58 7.29
C LEU A 106 9.48 -12.50 8.34
N GLY A 107 8.61 -12.39 9.35
CA GLY A 107 8.73 -11.34 10.37
C GLY A 107 8.61 -9.94 9.77
N LEU A 108 7.46 -9.65 9.13
CA LEU A 108 7.20 -8.37 8.45
C LEU A 108 7.38 -7.19 9.42
N LEU A 109 8.25 -6.26 9.08
CA LEU A 109 8.53 -5.02 9.82
C LEU A 109 7.85 -3.81 9.20
N GLY A 110 7.77 -3.75 7.87
CA GLY A 110 7.15 -2.64 7.19
C GLY A 110 6.97 -2.85 5.69
N VAL A 111 6.00 -2.10 5.12
CA VAL A 111 5.76 -2.03 3.67
C VAL A 111 5.61 -0.58 3.26
N TRP A 112 6.40 -0.17 2.28
CA TRP A 112 6.41 1.16 1.73
C TRP A 112 6.06 1.11 0.25
N LEU A 113 4.91 1.63 -0.11
CA LEU A 113 4.48 1.79 -1.50
C LEU A 113 5.24 2.97 -2.13
N PHE A 114 5.80 2.79 -3.33
CA PHE A 114 6.46 3.86 -4.06
C PHE A 114 6.17 3.75 -5.57
N GLY A 115 6.89 4.45 -6.41
CA GLY A 115 6.69 4.42 -7.84
C GLY A 115 5.40 5.09 -8.32
N SER A 116 4.91 4.70 -9.49
CA SER A 116 3.80 5.35 -10.17
C SER A 116 2.47 5.25 -9.42
N VAL A 117 2.22 4.14 -8.71
CA VAL A 117 1.00 3.97 -7.92
C VAL A 117 0.98 4.93 -6.73
N ALA A 118 2.10 5.10 -6.03
CA ALA A 118 2.23 6.06 -4.93
C ALA A 118 2.05 7.50 -5.42
N ARG A 119 2.65 7.86 -6.54
CA ARG A 119 2.49 9.17 -7.19
C ARG A 119 1.07 9.42 -7.70
N GLY A 120 0.33 8.37 -8.03
CA GLY A 120 -1.02 8.45 -8.60
C GLY A 120 -1.04 8.64 -10.11
N ASP A 121 0.05 8.38 -10.80
CA ASP A 121 0.21 8.46 -12.25
C ASP A 121 0.37 7.07 -12.94
N ALA A 122 0.07 5.99 -12.21
CA ALA A 122 0.11 4.64 -12.74
C ALA A 122 -0.84 4.47 -13.94
N ARG A 123 -0.29 3.93 -15.01
CA ARG A 123 -0.99 3.58 -16.25
C ARG A 123 -1.62 2.18 -16.14
N PRO A 124 -2.47 1.76 -17.09
CA PRO A 124 -3.08 0.43 -17.05
C PRO A 124 -2.10 -0.75 -16.99
N ASN A 125 -0.87 -0.56 -17.44
CA ASN A 125 0.21 -1.57 -17.44
C ASN A 125 1.34 -1.25 -16.47
N SER A 126 1.09 -0.43 -15.45
CA SER A 126 2.08 -0.11 -14.42
C SER A 126 2.09 -1.17 -13.33
N ASP A 127 3.30 -1.49 -12.85
CA ASP A 127 3.50 -2.34 -11.69
C ASP A 127 3.25 -1.60 -10.38
N VAL A 128 3.06 -2.37 -9.33
CA VAL A 128 2.96 -1.90 -7.95
C VAL A 128 4.30 -2.13 -7.26
N ASP A 129 5.05 -1.06 -7.01
CA ASP A 129 6.38 -1.13 -6.41
C ASP A 129 6.29 -1.05 -4.88
N LEU A 130 6.79 -2.08 -4.19
CA LEU A 130 6.78 -2.19 -2.74
C LEU A 130 8.18 -2.44 -2.19
N LEU A 131 8.68 -1.53 -1.35
CA LEU A 131 9.80 -1.82 -0.48
C LEU A 131 9.25 -2.56 0.75
N VAL A 132 9.78 -3.76 1.01
CA VAL A 132 9.31 -4.63 2.09
C VAL A 132 10.44 -4.92 3.07
N ALA A 133 10.28 -4.44 4.28
CA ALA A 133 11.22 -4.68 5.37
C ALA A 133 10.78 -5.90 6.20
N ALA A 134 11.70 -6.84 6.43
CA ALA A 134 11.43 -8.02 7.25
C ALA A 134 12.67 -8.51 7.97
N SER A 135 12.48 -9.08 9.18
CA SER A 135 13.59 -9.59 10.02
C SER A 135 14.09 -10.96 9.60
N GLY A 136 13.24 -11.78 8.98
CA GLY A 136 13.52 -13.17 8.60
C GLY A 136 14.08 -13.37 7.19
N LEU A 137 14.70 -12.34 6.58
CA LEU A 137 15.14 -12.37 5.18
C LEU A 137 16.48 -13.08 4.92
N LYS A 138 17.22 -13.52 5.92
CA LYS A 138 18.49 -14.22 5.72
C LYS A 138 18.30 -15.46 4.85
N GLY A 139 18.81 -15.44 3.62
CA GLY A 139 18.68 -16.52 2.64
C GLY A 139 17.32 -16.69 1.98
N SER A 140 16.36 -15.78 2.20
CA SER A 140 14.95 -15.97 1.81
C SER A 140 14.37 -14.86 0.93
N ARG A 141 15.17 -14.11 0.17
CA ARG A 141 14.66 -13.05 -0.71
C ARG A 141 13.70 -13.58 -1.78
N SER A 142 14.01 -14.75 -2.38
CA SER A 142 13.10 -15.45 -3.30
C SER A 142 11.81 -15.88 -2.61
N ARG A 143 11.90 -16.38 -1.37
CA ARG A 143 10.74 -16.80 -0.60
C ARG A 143 9.75 -15.67 -0.34
N MET A 144 10.23 -14.43 -0.20
CA MET A 144 9.32 -13.28 -0.03
C MET A 144 8.43 -13.08 -1.25
N ALA A 145 9.00 -13.18 -2.45
CA ALA A 145 8.22 -13.11 -3.68
C ALA A 145 7.17 -14.22 -3.73
N ASP A 146 7.56 -15.46 -3.43
CA ASP A 146 6.65 -16.61 -3.43
C ASP A 146 5.49 -16.42 -2.43
N VAL A 147 5.79 -15.93 -1.23
CA VAL A 147 4.77 -15.67 -0.20
C VAL A 147 3.83 -14.54 -0.59
N ALA A 148 4.37 -13.42 -1.07
CA ALA A 148 3.58 -12.26 -1.47
C ALA A 148 2.72 -12.54 -2.70
N MET A 149 3.23 -13.38 -3.60
CA MET A 149 2.60 -13.74 -4.87
C MET A 149 1.75 -15.01 -4.78
N SER A 150 1.48 -15.50 -3.56
CA SER A 150 0.63 -16.68 -3.36
C SER A 150 -0.67 -16.59 -4.18
N PRO A 151 -1.02 -17.63 -4.95
CA PRO A 151 -2.14 -17.62 -5.88
C PRO A 151 -3.50 -17.27 -5.26
N VAL A 152 -3.65 -17.50 -3.96
CA VAL A 152 -4.93 -17.36 -3.27
C VAL A 152 -5.41 -15.90 -3.21
N ASN A 153 -4.48 -14.92 -3.09
CA ASN A 153 -4.89 -13.52 -2.95
C ASN A 153 -4.38 -12.60 -4.07
N VAL A 154 -3.17 -12.80 -4.54
CA VAL A 154 -2.60 -11.92 -5.58
C VAL A 154 -2.92 -12.42 -6.98
N GLY A 155 -2.98 -13.73 -7.19
CA GLY A 155 -3.35 -14.31 -8.48
C GLY A 155 -4.78 -13.96 -8.87
N SER A 156 -5.74 -14.06 -7.95
CA SER A 156 -7.13 -13.66 -8.19
C SER A 156 -7.25 -12.15 -8.47
N GLU A 157 -6.45 -11.31 -7.79
CA GLU A 157 -6.42 -9.88 -8.05
C GLU A 157 -5.84 -9.54 -9.42
N LYS A 158 -4.76 -10.20 -9.87
CA LYS A 158 -4.23 -10.03 -11.22
C LYS A 158 -5.27 -10.38 -12.28
N ILE A 159 -5.99 -11.49 -12.12
CA ILE A 159 -7.08 -11.88 -13.02
C ILE A 159 -8.20 -10.83 -13.01
N PHE A 160 -8.56 -10.33 -11.82
CA PHE A 160 -9.57 -9.28 -11.69
C PHE A 160 -9.14 -8.00 -12.42
N PHE A 161 -7.89 -7.54 -12.22
CA PHE A 161 -7.34 -6.38 -12.92
C PHE A 161 -7.37 -6.60 -14.43
N PHE A 162 -6.89 -7.74 -14.92
CA PHE A 162 -6.87 -8.08 -16.35
C PHE A 162 -8.26 -8.03 -16.99
N ARG A 163 -9.28 -8.63 -16.34
CA ARG A 163 -10.68 -8.57 -16.81
C ARG A 163 -11.24 -7.15 -16.87
N ASN A 164 -10.67 -6.22 -16.13
CA ASN A 164 -11.07 -4.82 -16.08
C ASN A 164 -10.14 -3.86 -16.87
N GLY A 165 -9.30 -4.40 -17.76
CA GLY A 165 -8.46 -3.62 -18.67
C GLY A 165 -7.16 -3.12 -18.06
N PHE A 166 -6.66 -3.77 -17.00
CA PHE A 166 -5.40 -3.46 -16.36
C PHE A 166 -4.49 -4.68 -16.36
N VAL A 167 -3.23 -4.48 -16.74
CA VAL A 167 -2.17 -5.48 -16.56
C VAL A 167 -1.24 -4.95 -15.48
N THR A 168 -1.24 -5.56 -14.32
CA THR A 168 -0.41 -5.12 -13.20
C THR A 168 0.33 -6.27 -12.57
N ASP A 169 1.55 -6.03 -12.17
CA ASP A 169 2.35 -6.93 -11.37
C ASP A 169 2.75 -6.26 -10.04
N VAL A 170 3.32 -7.04 -9.13
CA VAL A 170 3.83 -6.53 -7.86
C VAL A 170 5.34 -6.75 -7.84
N SER A 171 6.07 -5.65 -7.86
CA SER A 171 7.52 -5.61 -7.75
C SER A 171 7.93 -5.44 -6.29
N LEU A 172 8.58 -6.44 -5.71
CA LEU A 172 9.01 -6.42 -4.32
C LEU A 172 10.50 -6.11 -4.23
N TYR A 173 10.83 -5.13 -3.38
CA TYR A 173 12.19 -4.74 -3.02
C TYR A 173 12.44 -5.11 -1.54
N PRO A 174 12.90 -6.36 -1.28
CA PRO A 174 13.10 -6.84 0.08
C PRO A 174 14.33 -6.21 0.72
N MET A 175 14.17 -5.72 1.95
CA MET A 175 15.25 -5.20 2.80
C MET A 175 15.22 -5.84 4.18
N THR A 176 16.39 -6.19 4.68
CA THR A 176 16.56 -6.56 6.08
C THR A 176 16.52 -5.30 6.96
N GLU A 177 16.37 -5.51 8.27
CA GLU A 177 16.47 -4.42 9.25
C GLU A 177 17.81 -3.69 9.18
N GLU A 178 18.91 -4.41 8.93
CA GLU A 178 20.25 -3.84 8.78
C GLU A 178 20.34 -2.98 7.51
N GLU A 179 19.79 -3.45 6.39
CA GLU A 179 19.82 -2.73 5.11
C GLU A 179 18.99 -1.44 5.15
N LEU A 180 17.93 -1.37 5.96
CA LEU A 180 17.18 -0.13 6.16
C LEU A 180 18.03 1.01 6.75
N GLY A 181 19.10 0.68 7.47
CA GLY A 181 20.04 1.64 8.03
C GLY A 181 21.14 2.08 7.06
N ARG A 182 21.07 1.68 5.79
CA ARG A 182 22.07 1.97 4.77
C ARG A 182 21.49 2.74 3.59
N PHE A 183 22.30 3.56 2.96
CA PHE A 183 21.88 4.27 1.76
C PHE A 183 21.86 3.36 0.53
N TYR A 184 20.71 3.33 -0.13
CA TYR A 184 20.55 2.75 -1.46
C TYR A 184 19.81 3.76 -2.36
N PRO A 185 20.17 3.88 -3.65
CA PRO A 185 19.54 4.87 -4.55
C PRO A 185 18.01 4.79 -4.61
N ILE A 186 17.43 3.59 -4.48
CA ILE A 186 15.98 3.40 -4.44
C ILE A 186 15.31 4.17 -3.29
N MET A 187 16.04 4.39 -2.19
CA MET A 187 15.53 5.15 -1.04
C MET A 187 15.19 6.60 -1.39
N LEU A 188 15.82 7.17 -2.40
CA LEU A 188 15.52 8.52 -2.87
C LEU A 188 14.07 8.62 -3.36
N ASP A 189 13.65 7.68 -4.19
CA ASP A 189 12.27 7.64 -4.73
C ASP A 189 11.26 7.28 -3.63
N VAL A 190 11.61 6.33 -2.77
CA VAL A 190 10.78 5.92 -1.63
C VAL A 190 10.54 7.08 -0.66
N LEU A 191 11.58 7.89 -0.37
CA LEU A 191 11.49 9.01 0.57
C LEU A 191 10.80 10.25 -0.03
N ASP A 192 10.89 10.43 -1.35
CA ASP A 192 10.31 11.59 -2.04
C ASP A 192 8.79 11.49 -2.10
N GLN A 193 8.26 10.37 -2.57
CA GLN A 193 6.84 10.22 -2.89
C GLN A 193 6.20 8.93 -2.36
N GLY A 194 6.94 8.14 -1.60
CA GLY A 194 6.44 6.89 -1.07
C GLY A 194 5.42 7.06 0.06
N VAL A 195 4.57 6.05 0.21
CA VAL A 195 3.54 5.97 1.25
C VAL A 195 3.80 4.74 2.10
N ILE A 196 4.08 4.92 3.38
CA ILE A 196 4.16 3.82 4.34
C ILE A 196 2.75 3.29 4.54
N ILE A 197 2.47 2.06 4.07
CA ILE A 197 1.14 1.45 4.17
C ILE A 197 1.02 0.42 5.29
N TYR A 198 2.15 -0.09 5.77
CA TYR A 198 2.23 -0.98 6.92
C TYR A 198 3.56 -0.73 7.65
N GLU A 199 3.55 -0.66 8.97
CA GLU A 199 4.77 -0.72 9.78
C GLU A 199 4.50 -1.19 11.20
N ARG A 200 5.49 -1.85 11.77
CA ARG A 200 5.51 -2.28 13.16
C ARG A 200 6.43 -1.33 13.97
N GLY A 201 5.92 -0.79 15.06
CA GLY A 201 6.72 0.04 15.98
C GLY A 201 7.38 1.27 15.33
N GLU A 202 6.76 1.88 14.33
CA GLU A 202 7.26 3.09 13.62
C GLU A 202 8.65 2.94 12.98
N ILE A 203 9.07 1.72 12.64
CA ILE A 203 10.41 1.46 12.13
C ILE A 203 10.70 2.22 10.84
N LEU A 204 9.78 2.16 9.85
CA LEU A 204 9.95 2.86 8.59
C LEU A 204 9.84 4.39 8.76
N SER A 205 8.96 4.86 9.64
CA SER A 205 8.82 6.28 9.93
C SER A 205 10.09 6.87 10.55
N ARG A 206 10.78 6.12 11.41
CA ARG A 206 12.07 6.50 11.97
C ARG A 206 13.18 6.50 10.91
N VAL A 207 13.25 5.43 10.11
CA VAL A 207 14.19 5.35 8.98
C VAL A 207 13.99 6.53 8.02
N ALA A 208 12.74 6.84 7.68
CA ALA A 208 12.42 7.98 6.81
C ALA A 208 12.97 9.29 7.35
N ARG A 209 12.78 9.54 8.63
CA ARG A 209 13.24 10.76 9.30
C ARG A 209 14.78 10.85 9.26
N SER A 210 15.45 9.85 9.80
CA SER A 210 16.92 9.84 9.87
C SER A 210 17.56 9.89 8.47
N MET A 211 16.99 9.18 7.49
CA MET A 211 17.50 9.21 6.12
C MET A 211 17.33 10.59 5.48
N LYS A 212 16.19 11.27 5.69
CA LYS A 212 15.97 12.62 5.19
C LYS A 212 16.93 13.64 5.80
N GLU A 213 17.18 13.54 7.12
CA GLU A 213 18.16 14.37 7.81
C GLU A 213 19.57 14.15 7.26
N TRP A 214 19.96 12.90 7.07
CA TRP A 214 21.26 12.54 6.52
C TRP A 214 21.43 13.02 5.06
N LEU A 215 20.43 12.79 4.18
CA LEU A 215 20.46 13.28 2.80
C LEU A 215 20.55 14.80 2.72
N SER A 216 19.89 15.52 3.63
CA SER A 216 19.98 16.96 3.73
C SER A 216 21.38 17.41 4.12
N ALA A 217 21.99 16.76 5.12
CA ALA A 217 23.37 17.05 5.56
C ALA A 217 24.40 16.78 4.44
N MET A 218 24.17 15.72 3.62
CA MET A 218 24.97 15.38 2.44
C MET A 218 24.67 16.27 1.23
N ARG A 219 23.77 17.26 1.36
CA ARG A 219 23.35 18.17 0.27
C ARG A 219 22.80 17.44 -0.98
N VAL A 220 22.24 16.26 -0.81
CA VAL A 220 21.52 15.55 -1.87
C VAL A 220 20.29 16.35 -2.25
N ARG A 221 20.12 16.63 -3.53
CA ARG A 221 18.99 17.45 -4.01
C ARG A 221 18.43 16.94 -5.32
N ARG A 222 17.14 17.15 -5.51
CA ARG A 222 16.44 16.88 -6.75
C ARG A 222 16.51 18.09 -7.67
N VAL A 223 16.85 17.90 -8.93
CA VAL A 223 16.93 18.95 -9.92
C VAL A 223 15.97 18.65 -11.05
N ALA A 224 15.16 19.64 -11.42
CA ALA A 224 14.27 19.55 -12.57
C ALA A 224 15.07 19.66 -13.87
N LEU A 225 14.71 18.81 -14.83
CA LEU A 225 15.20 18.83 -16.22
C LEU A 225 14.04 19.16 -17.16
N LYS A 226 14.34 19.45 -18.43
CA LYS A 226 13.31 19.71 -19.46
C LYS A 226 12.36 18.52 -19.64
N SER A 227 12.84 17.29 -19.46
CA SER A 227 12.08 16.04 -19.66
C SER A 227 11.97 15.19 -18.39
N GLY A 228 11.97 15.81 -17.19
CA GLY A 228 11.87 15.06 -15.96
C GLY A 228 12.68 15.67 -14.82
N TRP A 229 13.37 14.85 -14.06
CA TRP A 229 14.19 15.25 -12.92
C TRP A 229 15.33 14.25 -12.69
N MET A 230 16.35 14.68 -11.95
CA MET A 230 17.43 13.82 -11.52
C MET A 230 17.86 14.16 -10.08
N TRP A 231 18.44 13.20 -9.41
CA TRP A 231 19.08 13.42 -8.12
C TRP A 231 20.55 13.80 -8.33
N LEU A 232 20.97 14.91 -7.72
CA LEU A 232 22.38 15.26 -7.61
C LEU A 232 22.91 14.67 -6.31
N LEU A 233 23.86 13.76 -6.45
CA LEU A 233 24.53 13.07 -5.35
C LEU A 233 25.96 13.62 -5.19
N PRO A 234 26.48 13.73 -3.95
CA PRO A 234 27.90 13.99 -3.74
C PRO A 234 28.76 12.90 -4.38
N PRO A 235 29.93 13.25 -4.95
CA PRO A 235 30.78 12.28 -5.65
C PRO A 235 31.37 11.20 -4.73
N ASP A 236 31.46 11.45 -3.46
CA ASP A 236 31.97 10.57 -2.40
C ASP A 236 30.89 9.67 -1.77
N LEU A 237 29.63 9.86 -2.12
CA LEU A 237 28.53 9.06 -1.59
C LEU A 237 28.55 7.63 -2.13
N LYS A 238 28.64 6.66 -1.23
CA LYS A 238 28.72 5.24 -1.56
C LYS A 238 27.38 4.51 -1.33
N VAL A 239 27.02 3.64 -2.27
CA VAL A 239 25.90 2.72 -2.08
C VAL A 239 26.19 1.76 -0.93
N GLY A 240 25.23 1.56 -0.04
CA GLY A 240 25.42 0.73 1.15
C GLY A 240 26.09 1.45 2.33
N GLU A 241 26.36 2.76 2.20
CA GLU A 241 26.92 3.56 3.29
C GLU A 241 25.98 3.59 4.49
N PRO A 242 26.50 3.37 5.72
CA PRO A 242 25.68 3.46 6.93
C PRO A 242 25.14 4.89 7.11
N VAL A 243 23.83 5.00 7.20
CA VAL A 243 23.14 6.21 7.63
C VAL A 243 23.00 6.09 9.12
N GLY A 244 23.34 7.07 9.92
CA GLY A 244 23.36 7.04 11.38
C GLY A 244 22.12 6.51 12.14
N VAL A 245 21.26 5.76 11.45
CA VAL A 245 20.04 5.11 11.94
C VAL A 245 20.32 3.95 12.90
N GLN A 246 21.54 3.39 12.89
CA GLN A 246 21.87 2.17 13.66
C GLN A 246 21.73 2.31 15.18
N LYS A 247 21.74 3.53 15.72
CA LYS A 247 21.52 3.75 17.17
C LYS A 247 20.04 3.69 17.56
N THR A 248 19.11 3.74 16.62
CA THR A 248 17.67 3.91 16.88
C THR A 248 16.89 2.59 16.81
N VAL A 249 17.45 1.56 16.21
CA VAL A 249 16.77 0.27 15.97
C VAL A 249 16.97 -0.74 17.11
N LYS A 250 17.89 -0.47 18.06
CA LYS A 250 18.07 -1.30 19.26
C LYS A 250 16.90 -1.07 20.24
N GLY A 251 15.86 -1.86 20.16
CA GLY A 251 14.78 -1.78 21.14
C GLY A 251 13.43 -2.39 20.77
N ILE A 252 13.36 -3.20 19.72
CA ILE A 252 12.12 -3.95 19.43
C ILE A 252 12.20 -5.29 20.18
N PRO A 253 11.27 -5.58 21.12
CA PRO A 253 11.23 -6.90 21.75
C PRO A 253 10.98 -7.95 20.68
N ARG A 254 11.77 -9.02 20.71
CA ARG A 254 11.52 -10.20 19.88
C ARG A 254 10.18 -10.79 20.32
N PRO A 255 9.28 -11.17 19.42
CA PRO A 255 8.09 -11.90 19.80
C PRO A 255 8.52 -13.22 20.44
N SER A 256 7.96 -13.47 21.64
CA SER A 256 8.00 -14.76 22.34
C SER A 256 7.24 -15.81 21.56
#